data_e92cbb4ca19694136eb65f9da9500abd
#
_entry.id   e92cbb4ca19694136eb65f9da9500abd
#
_cell.length_a   1.000
_cell.length_b   1.000
_cell.length_c   1.000
_cell.angle_alpha   90.00
_cell.angle_beta   90.00
_cell.angle_gamma   90.00
#
_symmetry.space_group_name_H-M   'P 1'
#
loop_
_entity.id
_entity.type
_entity.pdbx_description
1 polymer ?
#
loop_
_entity_poly.entity_id
_entity_poly.type
_entity_poly.pdbx_seq_one_letter_code
_entity_poly.pdbx_strand_id
1 'polypeptide(L)'
;MKIKEITEFINNGVTVEEQTCDTYKIGNEENEVKKVAVTMFATVDNIKKMKEWGADFVIVHEPTFYDHFDNKFSEDVVVKEKYKLLEEAGITIYRWHDHSHCDKPDRIFEGKIYYLGLKGDEKRTNWGGSTVLTLDEAMTASEIVKLIEDKLNVRNLRVAGELNKKTTPIL
;
A
#
# COMPACT_ATOMS: atom_id res chain seq x y z
N MET A 1 -10.02 21.62 -3.48
CA MET A 1 -10.18 20.61 -2.40
C MET A 1 -8.91 20.63 -1.57
N LYS A 2 -9.03 20.61 -0.26
CA LYS A 2 -7.86 20.52 0.64
C LYS A 2 -7.43 19.08 0.83
N ILE A 3 -6.17 18.89 1.16
CA ILE A 3 -5.60 17.54 1.39
C ILE A 3 -6.35 16.82 2.52
N LYS A 4 -6.65 17.51 3.63
CA LYS A 4 -7.42 16.93 4.74
C LYS A 4 -8.80 16.40 4.34
N GLU A 5 -9.47 17.03 3.39
CA GLU A 5 -10.78 16.55 2.91
C GLU A 5 -10.67 15.19 2.22
N ILE A 6 -9.52 14.92 1.57
CA ILE A 6 -9.25 13.62 0.94
C ILE A 6 -8.94 12.57 2.02
N THR A 7 -8.10 12.90 3.00
CA THR A 7 -7.76 11.95 4.08
C THR A 7 -8.97 11.63 4.96
N GLU A 8 -9.81 12.60 5.26
CA GLU A 8 -11.10 12.38 5.94
C GLU A 8 -12.01 11.45 5.14
N PHE A 9 -12.07 11.65 3.82
CA PHE A 9 -12.89 10.80 2.93
C PHE A 9 -12.40 9.36 2.89
N ILE A 10 -11.08 9.11 2.73
CA ILE A 10 -10.55 7.74 2.64
C ILE A 10 -10.56 7.01 3.98
N ASN A 11 -10.56 7.72 5.10
CA ASN A 11 -10.63 7.16 6.44
C ASN A 11 -12.07 6.98 6.96
N ASN A 12 -13.05 7.55 6.26
CA ASN A 12 -14.43 7.60 6.73
C ASN A 12 -15.02 6.18 6.91
N GLY A 13 -15.61 5.95 8.07
CA GLY A 13 -16.26 4.68 8.42
C GLY A 13 -15.32 3.56 8.87
N VAL A 14 -14.01 3.80 8.91
CA VAL A 14 -13.02 2.83 9.39
C VAL A 14 -12.53 3.23 10.78
N THR A 15 -12.49 2.27 11.68
CA THR A 15 -11.95 2.45 13.04
C THR A 15 -10.61 1.74 13.14
N VAL A 16 -9.59 2.46 13.55
CA VAL A 16 -8.24 1.94 13.83
C VAL A 16 -7.91 2.13 15.31
N GLU A 17 -6.81 1.50 15.76
CA GLU A 17 -6.31 1.70 17.12
C GLU A 17 -5.87 3.16 17.34
N GLU A 18 -5.88 3.61 18.61
CA GLU A 18 -5.47 4.98 18.97
C GLU A 18 -4.05 5.31 18.50
N GLN A 19 -3.14 4.33 18.58
CA GLN A 19 -1.77 4.46 18.09
C GLN A 19 -1.66 3.95 16.65
N THR A 20 -2.16 4.74 15.71
CA THR A 20 -2.03 4.43 14.27
C THR A 20 -0.78 5.05 13.63
N CYS A 21 -0.25 4.39 12.60
CA CYS A 21 0.79 4.95 11.76
C CYS A 21 0.25 5.85 10.62
N ASP A 22 -1.07 5.96 10.49
CA ASP A 22 -1.74 6.74 9.44
C ASP A 22 -1.75 8.23 9.82
N THR A 23 -0.67 8.89 9.49
CA THR A 23 -0.43 10.30 9.81
C THR A 23 0.26 11.03 8.65
N TYR A 24 0.21 12.34 8.68
CA TYR A 24 1.02 13.17 7.78
C TYR A 24 2.49 13.05 8.15
N LYS A 25 3.33 12.73 7.18
CA LYS A 25 4.78 12.50 7.38
C LYS A 25 5.59 13.77 7.08
N ILE A 26 5.10 14.58 6.16
CA ILE A 26 5.68 15.88 5.78
C ILE A 26 4.60 16.72 5.09
N GLY A 27 4.77 18.04 5.08
CA GLY A 27 3.90 18.98 4.38
C GLY A 27 2.77 19.53 5.25
N ASN A 28 1.69 20.02 4.61
CA ASN A 28 0.59 20.67 5.30
C ASN A 28 -0.75 20.21 4.73
N GLU A 29 -1.60 19.66 5.59
CA GLU A 29 -2.93 19.14 5.25
C GLU A 29 -3.93 20.22 4.79
N GLU A 30 -3.66 21.50 5.12
CA GLU A 30 -4.50 22.63 4.70
C GLU A 30 -4.24 23.07 3.25
N ASN A 31 -3.17 22.54 2.62
CA ASN A 31 -2.86 22.87 1.23
C ASN A 31 -3.96 22.40 0.28
N GLU A 32 -4.18 23.18 -0.77
CA GLU A 32 -5.03 22.75 -1.89
C GLU A 32 -4.31 21.71 -2.75
N VAL A 33 -5.06 20.72 -3.22
CA VAL A 33 -4.56 19.65 -4.06
C VAL A 33 -5.21 19.64 -5.43
N LYS A 34 -4.39 19.45 -6.47
CA LYS A 34 -4.80 19.25 -7.86
C LYS A 34 -4.38 17.88 -8.39
N LYS A 35 -3.22 17.38 -7.93
CA LYS A 35 -2.65 16.11 -8.39
C LYS A 35 -2.29 15.24 -7.19
N VAL A 36 -2.94 14.10 -7.11
CA VAL A 36 -2.67 13.07 -6.09
C VAL A 36 -1.91 11.93 -6.72
N ALA A 37 -0.81 11.53 -6.12
CA ALA A 37 -0.10 10.29 -6.45
C ALA A 37 -0.31 9.25 -5.35
N VAL A 38 -0.32 7.98 -5.73
CA VAL A 38 -0.39 6.85 -4.79
C VAL A 38 0.78 5.92 -5.08
N THR A 39 1.47 5.49 -4.04
CA THR A 39 2.58 4.55 -4.18
C THR A 39 2.72 3.70 -2.93
N MET A 40 3.22 2.47 -3.08
CA MET A 40 3.54 1.63 -1.94
C MET A 40 4.68 2.24 -1.11
N PHE A 41 5.76 2.67 -1.77
CA PHE A 41 6.96 3.23 -1.14
C PHE A 41 7.31 4.60 -1.72
N ALA A 42 7.56 5.59 -0.86
CA ALA A 42 8.17 6.86 -1.26
C ALA A 42 9.69 6.70 -1.44
N THR A 43 10.13 5.97 -2.46
CA THR A 43 11.55 5.89 -2.82
C THR A 43 12.03 7.22 -3.39
N VAL A 44 13.34 7.49 -3.37
CA VAL A 44 13.92 8.69 -3.98
C VAL A 44 13.51 8.83 -5.44
N ASP A 45 13.55 7.73 -6.19
CA ASP A 45 13.16 7.72 -7.62
C ASP A 45 11.67 8.01 -7.82
N ASN A 46 10.79 7.47 -6.97
CA ASN A 46 9.37 7.77 -7.03
C ASN A 46 9.09 9.24 -6.68
N ILE A 47 9.78 9.79 -5.68
CA ILE A 47 9.64 11.21 -5.31
C ILE A 47 10.08 12.11 -6.47
N LYS A 48 11.20 11.81 -7.14
CA LYS A 48 11.65 12.57 -8.32
C LYS A 48 10.60 12.56 -9.44
N LYS A 49 10.02 11.39 -9.75
CA LYS A 49 8.95 11.25 -10.75
C LYS A 49 7.68 12.02 -10.34
N MET A 50 7.29 11.95 -9.07
CA MET A 50 6.11 12.67 -8.57
C MET A 50 6.32 14.19 -8.61
N LYS A 51 7.52 14.68 -8.23
CA LYS A 51 7.92 16.08 -8.37
C LYS A 51 7.85 16.55 -9.83
N GLU A 52 8.43 15.77 -10.77
CA GLU A 52 8.40 16.07 -12.19
C GLU A 52 6.98 16.09 -12.76
N TRP A 53 6.13 15.18 -12.31
CA TRP A 53 4.72 15.15 -12.67
C TRP A 53 3.93 16.32 -12.05
N GLY A 54 4.46 16.94 -11.00
CA GLY A 54 3.83 18.04 -10.25
C GLY A 54 2.74 17.56 -9.29
N ALA A 55 2.99 16.46 -8.59
CA ALA A 55 2.11 16.01 -7.51
C ALA A 55 2.15 17.00 -6.33
N ASP A 56 0.98 17.32 -5.79
CA ASP A 56 0.83 18.15 -4.59
C ASP A 56 0.72 17.28 -3.32
N PHE A 57 0.08 16.12 -3.47
CA PHE A 57 -0.23 15.20 -2.40
C PHE A 57 0.11 13.77 -2.79
N VAL A 58 0.71 13.03 -1.87
CA VAL A 58 1.09 11.62 -2.06
C VAL A 58 0.56 10.77 -0.92
N ILE A 59 -0.16 9.73 -1.27
CA ILE A 59 -0.59 8.69 -0.35
C ILE A 59 0.39 7.53 -0.46
N VAL A 60 1.00 7.15 0.66
CA VAL A 60 1.92 6.02 0.74
C VAL A 60 1.36 4.95 1.67
N HIS A 61 1.72 3.69 1.43
CA HIS A 61 1.33 2.60 2.32
C HIS A 61 2.42 2.28 3.35
N GLU A 62 3.66 2.22 2.92
CA GLU A 62 4.81 1.89 3.74
C GLU A 62 5.48 3.13 4.35
N PRO A 63 6.34 2.96 5.38
CA PRO A 63 7.05 4.06 5.99
C PRO A 63 7.77 4.95 4.98
N THR A 64 7.67 6.27 5.17
CA THR A 64 8.28 7.25 4.27
C THR A 64 9.78 7.39 4.54
N PHE A 65 10.17 7.42 5.80
CA PHE A 65 11.55 7.71 6.17
C PHE A 65 12.30 6.48 6.66
N TYR A 66 12.00 5.96 7.86
CA TYR A 66 12.83 4.89 8.41
C TYR A 66 12.07 3.82 9.19
N ASP A 67 11.46 4.17 10.34
CA ASP A 67 10.78 3.21 11.19
C ASP A 67 9.27 3.14 10.92
N HIS A 68 8.61 2.18 11.53
CA HIS A 68 7.18 1.93 11.31
C HIS A 68 6.30 3.17 11.52
N PHE A 69 6.61 4.02 12.48
CA PHE A 69 5.82 5.23 12.73
C PHE A 69 6.42 6.48 12.11
N ASP A 70 7.61 6.38 11.52
CA ASP A 70 8.40 7.53 11.04
C ASP A 70 8.65 8.60 12.14
N ASN A 71 8.70 8.15 13.41
CA ASN A 71 8.89 9.03 14.58
C ASN A 71 10.35 9.43 14.79
N LYS A 72 11.28 8.67 14.23
CA LYS A 72 12.72 8.92 14.36
C LYS A 72 13.30 9.34 13.02
N PHE A 73 13.75 10.58 12.96
CA PHE A 73 14.49 11.04 11.80
C PHE A 73 15.89 10.41 11.84
N SER A 74 16.18 9.57 10.87
CA SER A 74 17.47 8.90 10.76
C SER A 74 18.56 9.85 10.26
N GLU A 75 19.79 9.68 10.73
CA GLU A 75 20.97 10.34 10.19
C GLU A 75 21.39 9.75 8.81
N ASP A 76 20.68 8.76 8.34
CA ASP A 76 20.91 8.12 7.05
C ASP A 76 20.82 9.13 5.88
N VAL A 77 21.77 8.99 4.95
CA VAL A 77 21.89 9.91 3.80
C VAL A 77 20.65 9.87 2.91
N VAL A 78 20.05 8.68 2.72
CA VAL A 78 18.87 8.51 1.87
C VAL A 78 17.64 9.17 2.51
N VAL A 79 17.50 9.06 3.84
CA VAL A 79 16.41 9.72 4.58
C VAL A 79 16.51 11.24 4.44
N LYS A 80 17.73 11.79 4.60
CA LYS A 80 17.98 13.22 4.44
C LYS A 80 17.71 13.70 3.01
N GLU A 81 18.12 12.94 2.00
CA GLU A 81 17.83 13.24 0.60
C GLU A 81 16.33 13.25 0.32
N LYS A 82 15.61 12.23 0.80
CA LYS A 82 14.15 12.16 0.65
C LYS A 82 13.45 13.35 1.28
N TYR A 83 13.79 13.68 2.51
CA TYR A 83 13.20 14.81 3.22
C TYR A 83 13.39 16.11 2.44
N LYS A 84 14.64 16.40 2.03
CA LYS A 84 14.97 17.59 1.25
C LYS A 84 14.22 17.67 -0.07
N LEU A 85 14.14 16.56 -0.81
CA LEU A 85 13.40 16.49 -2.08
C LEU A 85 11.91 16.79 -1.90
N LEU A 86 11.30 16.27 -0.85
CA LEU A 86 9.88 16.47 -0.55
C LEU A 86 9.60 17.92 -0.10
N GLU A 87 10.46 18.47 0.76
CA GLU A 87 10.36 19.85 1.22
C GLU A 87 10.51 20.84 0.05
N GLU A 88 11.53 20.67 -0.81
CA GLU A 88 11.75 21.51 -1.99
C GLU A 88 10.62 21.39 -3.02
N ALA A 89 9.97 20.23 -3.10
CA ALA A 89 8.85 20.03 -4.01
C ALA A 89 7.53 20.55 -3.47
N GLY A 90 7.45 20.88 -2.16
CA GLY A 90 6.20 21.27 -1.49
C GLY A 90 5.18 20.14 -1.43
N ILE A 91 5.61 18.88 -1.52
CA ILE A 91 4.75 17.70 -1.53
C ILE A 91 4.33 17.37 -0.09
N THR A 92 3.04 17.15 0.12
CA THR A 92 2.52 16.59 1.36
C THR A 92 2.40 15.09 1.24
N ILE A 93 2.89 14.33 2.23
CA ILE A 93 2.74 12.87 2.30
C ILE A 93 1.85 12.50 3.47
N TYR A 94 0.86 11.66 3.20
CA TYR A 94 0.05 10.96 4.18
C TYR A 94 0.27 9.46 4.05
N ARG A 95 0.57 8.78 5.16
CA ARG A 95 0.61 7.32 5.19
C ARG A 95 -0.79 6.79 5.46
N TRP A 96 -1.23 5.86 4.61
CA TRP A 96 -2.53 5.19 4.69
C TRP A 96 -2.32 3.68 4.71
N HIS A 97 -2.17 3.14 5.90
CA HIS A 97 -1.84 1.74 6.14
C HIS A 97 -2.91 1.05 6.97
N ASP A 98 -3.10 1.49 8.22
CA ASP A 98 -3.99 0.81 9.16
C ASP A 98 -5.45 0.90 8.73
N HIS A 99 -5.91 2.06 8.29
CA HIS A 99 -7.27 2.21 7.77
C HIS A 99 -7.50 1.32 6.55
N SER A 100 -6.53 1.19 5.65
CA SER A 100 -6.66 0.34 4.45
C SER A 100 -6.79 -1.13 4.80
N HIS A 101 -6.15 -1.59 5.88
CA HIS A 101 -6.22 -2.96 6.36
C HIS A 101 -7.42 -3.21 7.30
N CYS A 102 -7.88 -2.19 8.02
CA CYS A 102 -9.03 -2.30 8.93
C CYS A 102 -10.37 -2.16 8.20
N ASP A 103 -10.39 -1.65 6.98
CA ASP A 103 -11.60 -1.59 6.16
C ASP A 103 -12.14 -2.98 5.83
N LYS A 104 -13.40 -3.02 5.44
CA LYS A 104 -14.10 -4.28 5.10
C LYS A 104 -14.78 -4.13 3.75
N PRO A 105 -14.23 -4.75 2.71
CA PRO A 105 -13.01 -5.61 2.68
C PRO A 105 -11.72 -4.85 2.92
N ASP A 106 -10.64 -5.59 3.28
CA ASP A 106 -9.27 -5.06 3.33
C ASP A 106 -8.88 -4.55 1.92
N ARG A 107 -8.59 -3.24 1.81
CA ARG A 107 -8.37 -2.59 0.51
C ARG A 107 -7.11 -3.08 -0.21
N ILE A 108 -6.08 -3.45 0.53
CA ILE A 108 -4.85 -4.00 -0.06
C ILE A 108 -5.11 -5.40 -0.61
N PHE A 109 -5.85 -6.22 0.13
CA PHE A 109 -6.22 -7.55 -0.33
C PHE A 109 -7.14 -7.49 -1.56
N GLU A 110 -8.19 -6.67 -1.50
CA GLU A 110 -9.12 -6.45 -2.63
C GLU A 110 -8.37 -5.98 -3.88
N GLY A 111 -7.45 -5.01 -3.73
CA GLY A 111 -6.60 -4.54 -4.83
C GLY A 111 -5.73 -5.64 -5.45
N LYS A 112 -5.15 -6.53 -4.63
CA LYS A 112 -4.37 -7.68 -5.10
C LYS A 112 -5.25 -8.66 -5.90
N ILE A 113 -6.42 -9.03 -5.37
CA ILE A 113 -7.36 -9.94 -6.03
C ILE A 113 -7.81 -9.36 -7.38
N TYR A 114 -8.19 -8.10 -7.38
CA TYR A 114 -8.58 -7.39 -8.61
C TYR A 114 -7.45 -7.36 -9.64
N TYR A 115 -6.22 -7.01 -9.24
CA TYR A 115 -5.09 -6.91 -10.15
C TYR A 115 -4.68 -8.26 -10.74
N LEU A 116 -4.71 -9.32 -9.93
CA LEU A 116 -4.44 -10.67 -10.38
C LEU A 116 -5.57 -11.24 -11.24
N GLY A 117 -6.78 -10.67 -11.15
CA GLY A 117 -7.96 -11.18 -11.86
C GLY A 117 -8.52 -12.47 -11.25
N LEU A 118 -8.25 -12.69 -9.96
CA LEU A 118 -8.80 -13.81 -9.21
C LEU A 118 -10.26 -13.55 -8.86
N LYS A 119 -11.06 -14.62 -8.74
CA LYS A 119 -12.47 -14.57 -8.34
C LYS A 119 -12.75 -15.61 -7.28
N GLY A 120 -13.59 -15.27 -6.33
CA GLY A 120 -13.97 -16.16 -5.25
C GLY A 120 -14.54 -15.42 -4.05
N ASP A 121 -14.83 -16.19 -3.00
CA ASP A 121 -15.37 -15.68 -1.75
C ASP A 121 -14.24 -15.33 -0.77
N GLU A 122 -14.26 -14.11 -0.27
CA GLU A 122 -13.29 -13.61 0.72
C GLU A 122 -13.78 -13.88 2.15
N LYS A 123 -12.86 -14.35 2.98
CA LYS A 123 -13.10 -14.49 4.41
C LYS A 123 -11.89 -14.04 5.21
N ARG A 124 -12.05 -12.98 6.00
CA ARG A 124 -11.04 -12.56 6.97
C ARG A 124 -10.94 -13.60 8.08
N THR A 125 -9.73 -14.04 8.37
CA THR A 125 -9.47 -14.99 9.44
C THR A 125 -9.19 -14.26 10.75
N ASN A 126 -9.37 -14.96 11.88
CA ASN A 126 -8.97 -14.45 13.20
C ASN A 126 -7.44 -14.55 13.43
N TRP A 127 -6.70 -14.95 12.40
CA TRP A 127 -5.26 -15.21 12.46
C TRP A 127 -4.51 -14.02 11.88
N GLY A 128 -4.02 -13.13 12.76
CA GLY A 128 -3.14 -12.03 12.36
C GLY A 128 -3.67 -11.08 11.28
N GLY A 129 -5.01 -11.01 11.10
CA GLY A 129 -5.61 -10.17 10.08
C GLY A 129 -5.54 -10.73 8.64
N SER A 130 -5.11 -11.98 8.47
CA SER A 130 -5.06 -12.64 7.15
C SER A 130 -6.44 -12.77 6.54
N THR A 131 -6.50 -12.66 5.22
CA THR A 131 -7.72 -12.89 4.43
C THR A 131 -7.52 -14.12 3.56
N VAL A 132 -8.50 -15.02 3.54
CA VAL A 132 -8.53 -16.19 2.67
C VAL A 132 -9.47 -15.92 1.51
N LEU A 133 -9.00 -16.15 0.29
CA LEU A 133 -9.83 -16.20 -0.90
C LEU A 133 -10.14 -17.68 -1.20
N THR A 134 -11.42 -18.03 -1.22
CA THR A 134 -11.86 -19.31 -1.77
C THR A 134 -12.17 -19.14 -3.24
N LEU A 135 -11.35 -19.68 -4.12
CA LEU A 135 -11.50 -19.50 -5.56
C LEU A 135 -12.78 -20.16 -6.07
N ASP A 136 -13.47 -19.52 -7.02
CA ASP A 136 -14.60 -20.09 -7.77
C ASP A 136 -14.16 -21.35 -8.54
N GLU A 137 -12.95 -21.33 -9.09
CA GLU A 137 -12.34 -22.44 -9.81
C GLU A 137 -11.01 -22.85 -9.17
N ALA A 138 -10.83 -24.13 -8.89
CA ALA A 138 -9.62 -24.65 -8.28
C ALA A 138 -8.41 -24.51 -9.19
N MET A 139 -7.34 -23.88 -8.69
CA MET A 139 -6.06 -23.72 -9.37
C MET A 139 -4.98 -24.58 -8.70
N THR A 140 -3.99 -25.01 -9.48
CA THR A 140 -2.76 -25.57 -8.93
C THR A 140 -1.83 -24.45 -8.43
N ALA A 141 -0.93 -24.78 -7.51
CA ALA A 141 0.09 -23.82 -7.09
C ALA A 141 0.96 -23.36 -8.29
N SER A 142 1.24 -24.23 -9.26
CA SER A 142 1.95 -23.85 -10.50
C SER A 142 1.19 -22.81 -11.32
N GLU A 143 -0.13 -22.93 -11.46
CA GLU A 143 -0.95 -21.96 -12.18
C GLU A 143 -0.98 -20.61 -11.46
N ILE A 144 -1.07 -20.63 -10.12
CA ILE A 144 -1.02 -19.40 -9.31
C ILE A 144 0.35 -18.72 -9.41
N VAL A 145 1.45 -19.48 -9.32
CA VAL A 145 2.81 -18.98 -9.49
C VAL A 145 2.96 -18.31 -10.85
N LYS A 146 2.55 -18.98 -11.92
CA LYS A 146 2.61 -18.44 -13.28
C LYS A 146 1.79 -17.15 -13.42
N LEU A 147 0.59 -17.12 -12.85
CA LEU A 147 -0.26 -15.91 -12.83
C LEU A 147 0.45 -14.74 -12.16
N ILE A 148 1.09 -14.98 -11.00
CA ILE A 148 1.83 -13.96 -10.26
C ILE A 148 3.04 -13.47 -11.06
N GLU A 149 3.83 -14.39 -11.63
CA GLU A 149 4.97 -14.05 -12.48
C GLU A 149 4.56 -13.18 -13.67
N ASP A 150 3.52 -13.58 -14.38
CA ASP A 150 3.04 -12.88 -15.57
C ASP A 150 2.44 -11.49 -15.21
N LYS A 151 1.64 -11.41 -14.16
CA LYS A 151 0.95 -10.18 -13.78
C LYS A 151 1.85 -9.16 -13.09
N LEU A 152 2.75 -9.61 -12.22
CA LEU A 152 3.65 -8.74 -11.47
C LEU A 152 5.02 -8.56 -12.14
N ASN A 153 5.27 -9.24 -13.26
CA ASN A 153 6.58 -9.24 -13.94
C ASN A 153 7.73 -9.64 -13.00
N VAL A 154 7.48 -10.64 -12.14
CA VAL A 154 8.47 -11.15 -11.18
C VAL A 154 9.18 -12.33 -11.82
N ARG A 155 10.50 -12.38 -11.76
CA ARG A 155 11.28 -13.44 -12.42
C ARG A 155 11.63 -14.63 -11.51
N ASN A 156 11.61 -14.44 -10.20
CA ASN A 156 12.04 -15.45 -9.24
C ASN A 156 11.06 -15.48 -8.06
N LEU A 157 10.29 -16.55 -7.97
CA LEU A 157 9.43 -16.86 -6.84
C LEU A 157 9.97 -18.08 -6.08
N ARG A 158 9.90 -18.00 -4.74
CA ARG A 158 10.14 -19.19 -3.91
C ARG A 158 8.80 -19.82 -3.57
N VAL A 159 8.71 -21.12 -3.84
CA VAL A 159 7.50 -21.90 -3.56
C VAL A 159 7.87 -23.04 -2.63
N ALA A 160 7.05 -23.28 -1.61
CA ALA A 160 7.15 -24.41 -0.71
C ALA A 160 5.86 -25.23 -0.79
N GLY A 161 5.97 -26.54 -1.01
CA GLY A 161 4.84 -27.47 -1.12
C GLY A 161 4.71 -28.13 -2.49
N GLU A 162 3.56 -28.75 -2.72
CA GLU A 162 3.28 -29.49 -3.95
C GLU A 162 2.71 -28.58 -5.03
N LEU A 163 3.48 -28.36 -6.10
CA LEU A 163 3.13 -27.44 -7.18
C LEU A 163 1.89 -27.86 -7.99
N ASN A 164 1.65 -29.18 -8.12
CA ASN A 164 0.57 -29.69 -8.97
C ASN A 164 -0.73 -29.99 -8.21
N LYS A 165 -0.74 -29.81 -6.91
CA LYS A 165 -1.96 -29.97 -6.12
C LYS A 165 -2.92 -28.82 -6.40
N LYS A 166 -4.17 -29.16 -6.74
CA LYS A 166 -5.25 -28.17 -6.85
C LYS A 166 -5.69 -27.69 -5.49
N THR A 167 -5.91 -26.39 -5.38
CA THR A 167 -6.46 -25.76 -4.18
C THR A 167 -7.51 -24.72 -4.57
N THR A 168 -8.55 -24.60 -3.77
CA THR A 168 -9.52 -23.50 -3.87
C THR A 168 -9.23 -22.40 -2.86
N PRO A 169 -8.79 -22.68 -1.61
CA PRO A 169 -8.41 -21.61 -0.70
C PRO A 169 -6.98 -21.12 -1.00
N ILE A 170 -6.83 -19.79 -0.99
CA ILE A 170 -5.56 -19.08 -1.06
C ILE A 170 -5.52 -18.12 0.13
N LEU A 171 -4.40 -18.13 0.84
CA LEU A 171 -4.17 -17.29 2.01
C LEU A 171 -3.29 -16.09 1.63
#